data_24876d47b05b3b44d2afd3e0d044c5e6
#
_entry.id   24876d47b05b3b44d2afd3e0d044c5e6
#
_cell.length_a   1.000
_cell.length_b   1.000
_cell.length_c   1.000
_cell.angle_alpha   90.00
_cell.angle_beta   90.00
_cell.angle_gamma   90.00
#
_symmetry.space_group_name_H-M   'P 1'
#
loop_
_entity.id
_entity.type
_entity.pdbx_description
1 polymer ?
#
loop_
_entity_poly.entity_id
_entity_poly.type
_entity_poly.pdbx_seq_one_letter_code
_entity_poly.pdbx_strand_id
1 'polypeptide(L)'
;MTQSSNSQFAVLSNGLIIKFSNIVGIQPNSSNNGEYYVHTVTSQYYKINVSDYNYLKKCLSRSEFYTFVSGLVVKNEYVIGIQPTDKDDEYYVHTTTPQYYKINKTDYWRFVGDNFRFDTSDPVETL
;
A
#
# COMPACT_ATOMS: atom_id res chain seq x y z
N MET A 1 -13.16 -22.85 12.60
CA MET A 1 -13.93 -22.37 11.70
C MET A 1 -13.18 -21.60 10.72
N THR A 2 -13.66 -21.67 9.68
CA THR A 2 -13.15 -20.97 8.70
C THR A 2 -13.16 -19.60 8.96
N GLN A 3 -12.16 -18.99 8.61
CA GLN A 3 -12.11 -17.60 8.58
C GLN A 3 -13.19 -17.11 7.72
N SER A 4 -13.99 -16.37 8.26
CA SER A 4 -15.08 -15.85 7.51
C SER A 4 -14.60 -14.82 6.54
N SER A 5 -15.06 -14.91 5.32
CA SER A 5 -14.77 -13.88 4.37
C SER A 5 -15.45 -12.58 4.75
N ASN A 6 -16.36 -12.63 5.73
CA ASN A 6 -17.00 -11.42 6.19
C ASN A 6 -16.32 -10.79 7.36
N SER A 7 -15.22 -11.34 7.81
CA SER A 7 -14.53 -10.77 8.94
C SER A 7 -14.08 -9.36 8.63
N GLN A 8 -14.36 -8.46 9.53
CA GLN A 8 -13.94 -7.08 9.37
C GLN A 8 -12.59 -6.81 10.02
N PHE A 9 -12.08 -7.77 10.78
CA PHE A 9 -10.87 -7.56 11.58
C PHE A 9 -9.82 -8.60 11.30
N ALA A 10 -8.58 -8.18 11.37
CA ALA A 10 -7.45 -9.10 11.36
C ALA A 10 -6.93 -9.23 12.77
N VAL A 11 -6.61 -10.45 13.20
CA VAL A 11 -5.98 -10.70 14.48
C VAL A 11 -4.57 -11.13 14.20
N LEU A 12 -3.60 -10.36 14.67
CA LEU A 12 -2.21 -10.60 14.37
C LEU A 12 -1.54 -11.43 15.46
N SER A 13 -0.33 -11.87 15.19
CA SER A 13 0.34 -12.85 16.05
C SER A 13 0.59 -12.34 17.46
N ASN A 14 0.73 -11.03 17.63
CA ASN A 14 0.98 -10.47 18.95
C ASN A 14 -0.31 -10.06 19.66
N GLY A 15 -1.47 -10.43 19.09
CA GLY A 15 -2.74 -10.09 19.71
C GLY A 15 -3.35 -8.78 19.21
N LEU A 16 -2.63 -8.06 18.36
CA LEU A 16 -3.16 -6.82 17.82
C LEU A 16 -4.34 -7.11 16.90
N ILE A 17 -5.39 -6.35 17.02
CA ILE A 17 -6.57 -6.50 16.18
C ILE A 17 -6.75 -5.21 15.39
N ILE A 18 -6.83 -5.33 14.07
CA ILE A 18 -6.97 -4.18 13.19
C ILE A 18 -8.17 -4.36 12.30
N LYS A 19 -8.95 -3.31 12.16
CA LYS A 19 -10.09 -3.34 11.27
C LYS A 19 -9.60 -3.08 9.84
N PHE A 20 -9.94 -3.98 8.92
CA PHE A 20 -9.44 -3.87 7.55
C PHE A 20 -9.79 -2.54 6.89
N SER A 21 -11.01 -2.07 7.11
CA SER A 21 -11.45 -0.85 6.44
C SER A 21 -10.70 0.40 6.90
N ASN A 22 -9.99 0.31 8.01
CA ASN A 22 -9.24 1.45 8.51
C ASN A 22 -7.79 1.47 8.04
N ILE A 23 -7.34 0.45 7.33
CA ILE A 23 -5.96 0.40 6.87
C ILE A 23 -5.79 1.29 5.65
N VAL A 24 -4.85 2.22 5.73
CA VAL A 24 -4.48 3.09 4.62
C VAL A 24 -3.33 2.47 3.85
N GLY A 25 -2.35 1.95 4.57
CA GLY A 25 -1.19 1.36 3.92
C GLY A 25 -0.32 0.61 4.91
N ILE A 26 0.59 -0.18 4.36
CA ILE A 26 1.57 -0.93 5.14
C ILE A 26 2.93 -0.61 4.56
N GLN A 27 3.79 -0.04 5.37
CA GLN A 27 5.07 0.49 4.92
C GLN A 27 6.22 -0.30 5.51
N PRO A 28 7.17 -0.75 4.69
CA PRO A 28 8.38 -1.38 5.23
C PRO A 28 9.19 -0.38 6.02
N ASN A 29 9.82 -0.81 7.09
CA ASN A 29 10.72 0.03 7.84
C ASN A 29 12.09 -0.06 7.20
N SER A 30 12.55 1.03 6.58
CA SER A 30 13.81 1.01 5.85
C SER A 30 15.01 0.84 6.79
N SER A 31 14.85 1.12 8.06
CA SER A 31 15.95 0.99 9.01
C SER A 31 16.03 -0.37 9.66
N ASN A 32 14.98 -1.18 9.55
CA ASN A 32 14.95 -2.44 10.26
C ASN A 32 14.22 -3.48 9.42
N ASN A 33 15.00 -4.35 8.80
CA ASN A 33 14.47 -5.38 7.97
C ASN A 33 13.51 -6.26 8.74
N GLY A 34 12.42 -6.63 8.15
CA GLY A 34 11.44 -7.49 8.81
C GLY A 34 10.43 -6.76 9.66
N GLU A 35 10.52 -5.43 9.72
CA GLU A 35 9.53 -4.64 10.42
C GLU A 35 8.72 -3.84 9.43
N TYR A 36 7.45 -3.69 9.72
CA TYR A 36 6.53 -2.93 8.87
C TYR A 36 5.63 -2.09 9.76
N TYR A 37 5.11 -1.02 9.19
CA TYR A 37 4.15 -0.18 9.90
C TYR A 37 2.83 -0.20 9.18
N VAL A 38 1.75 -0.50 9.91
CA VAL A 38 0.41 -0.42 9.37
C VAL A 38 -0.14 0.94 9.75
N HIS A 39 -0.47 1.74 8.74
CA HIS A 39 -1.03 3.07 8.96
C HIS A 39 -2.52 3.02 8.79
N THR A 40 -3.24 3.73 9.65
CA THR A 40 -4.69 3.74 9.63
C THR A 40 -5.22 5.10 9.21
N VAL A 41 -6.53 5.19 9.04
CA VAL A 41 -7.15 6.44 8.61
C VAL A 41 -7.02 7.54 9.64
N THR A 42 -6.66 7.19 10.86
CA THR A 42 -6.33 8.19 11.88
C THR A 42 -4.83 8.33 11.91
N SER A 43 -4.28 9.06 12.84
CA SER A 43 -2.84 9.15 12.95
C SER A 43 -2.23 7.93 13.63
N GLN A 44 -3.05 6.98 14.03
CA GLN A 44 -2.56 5.78 14.70
C GLN A 44 -1.85 4.86 13.72
N TYR A 45 -0.76 4.26 14.14
CA TYR A 45 -0.09 3.24 13.33
C TYR A 45 0.45 2.16 14.26
N TYR A 46 0.74 0.99 13.68
CA TYR A 46 1.16 -0.16 14.44
C TYR A 46 2.35 -0.83 13.79
N LYS A 47 3.29 -1.28 14.61
CA LYS A 47 4.45 -2.00 14.10
C LYS A 47 4.12 -3.49 14.07
N ILE A 48 4.43 -4.14 12.97
CA ILE A 48 4.18 -5.57 12.82
C ILE A 48 5.43 -6.25 12.24
N ASN A 49 5.47 -7.56 12.34
CA ASN A 49 6.60 -8.33 11.81
C ASN A 49 6.27 -8.84 10.40
N VAL A 50 7.25 -9.49 9.79
CA VAL A 50 7.09 -9.94 8.41
C VAL A 50 6.01 -11.00 8.26
N SER A 51 5.85 -11.85 9.27
CA SER A 51 4.83 -12.88 9.21
C SER A 51 3.43 -12.26 9.18
N ASP A 52 3.19 -11.26 10.02
CA ASP A 52 1.92 -10.55 10.03
C ASP A 52 1.72 -9.74 8.75
N TYR A 53 2.79 -9.16 8.22
CA TYR A 53 2.74 -8.44 6.97
C TYR A 53 2.25 -9.37 5.84
N ASN A 54 2.85 -10.56 5.76
CA ASN A 54 2.45 -11.51 4.72
C ASN A 54 1.01 -11.97 4.91
N TYR A 55 0.60 -12.16 6.15
CA TYR A 55 -0.77 -12.53 6.44
C TYR A 55 -1.74 -11.44 5.99
N LEU A 56 -1.45 -10.19 6.32
CA LEU A 56 -2.31 -9.09 5.92
C LEU A 56 -2.40 -8.98 4.40
N LYS A 57 -1.27 -9.15 3.70
CA LYS A 57 -1.30 -9.07 2.26
C LYS A 57 -2.22 -10.11 1.64
N LYS A 58 -2.31 -11.27 2.24
CA LYS A 58 -3.23 -12.29 1.74
C LYS A 58 -4.67 -11.92 1.98
N CYS A 59 -4.94 -11.20 3.07
CA CYS A 59 -6.30 -10.83 3.42
C CYS A 59 -6.80 -9.63 2.65
N LEU A 60 -5.91 -8.74 2.24
CA LEU A 60 -6.32 -7.50 1.60
C LEU A 60 -6.61 -7.73 0.12
N SER A 61 -7.72 -7.18 -0.33
CA SER A 61 -8.16 -7.37 -1.70
C SER A 61 -7.24 -6.66 -2.68
N ARG A 62 -6.85 -7.35 -3.74
CA ARG A 62 -6.02 -6.74 -4.77
C ARG A 62 -6.73 -5.65 -5.53
N SER A 63 -8.05 -5.68 -5.55
CA SER A 63 -8.78 -4.63 -6.22
C SER A 63 -8.81 -3.36 -5.40
N GLU A 64 -8.56 -3.45 -4.10
CA GLU A 64 -8.60 -2.29 -3.23
C GLU A 64 -7.21 -1.80 -2.83
N PHE A 65 -6.23 -2.70 -2.83
CA PHE A 65 -4.89 -2.35 -2.38
C PHE A 65 -3.86 -2.65 -3.46
N TYR A 66 -2.89 -1.77 -3.57
CA TYR A 66 -1.80 -1.97 -4.52
C TYR A 66 -0.51 -2.26 -3.74
N THR A 67 0.22 -3.29 -4.15
CA THR A 67 1.49 -3.63 -3.55
C THR A 67 2.61 -3.23 -4.51
N PHE A 68 3.45 -2.31 -4.06
CA PHE A 68 4.59 -1.86 -4.84
C PHE A 68 5.72 -2.88 -4.77
N VAL A 69 6.65 -2.79 -5.68
CA VAL A 69 7.80 -3.71 -5.74
C VAL A 69 8.58 -3.69 -4.43
N SER A 70 8.70 -2.53 -3.82
CA SER A 70 9.45 -2.37 -2.58
C SER A 70 8.75 -2.99 -1.37
N GLY A 71 7.50 -3.39 -1.53
CA GLY A 71 6.75 -3.98 -0.42
C GLY A 71 5.73 -3.06 0.19
N LEU A 72 5.72 -1.79 -0.20
CA LEU A 72 4.71 -0.87 0.28
C LEU A 72 3.34 -1.29 -0.26
N VAL A 73 2.34 -1.31 0.61
CA VAL A 73 0.96 -1.62 0.24
C VAL A 73 0.13 -0.39 0.55
N VAL A 74 -0.68 0.07 -0.40
CA VAL A 74 -1.49 1.27 -0.19
C VAL A 74 -2.90 1.04 -0.73
N LYS A 75 -3.88 1.53 0.00
CA LYS A 75 -5.26 1.41 -0.44
C LYS A 75 -5.53 2.42 -1.55
N ASN A 76 -5.98 1.93 -2.68
CA ASN A 76 -6.15 2.75 -3.88
C ASN A 76 -7.05 3.95 -3.67
N GLU A 77 -8.14 3.76 -2.94
CA GLU A 77 -9.09 4.85 -2.79
C GLU A 77 -8.51 6.04 -2.03
N TYR A 78 -7.44 5.85 -1.29
CA TYR A 78 -6.83 6.95 -0.54
C TYR A 78 -5.71 7.65 -1.30
N VAL A 79 -5.27 7.09 -2.41
CA VAL A 79 -4.19 7.71 -3.19
C VAL A 79 -4.75 8.88 -3.96
N ILE A 80 -4.17 10.06 -3.75
CA ILE A 80 -4.59 11.25 -4.50
C ILE A 80 -3.60 11.60 -5.59
N GLY A 81 -2.39 11.07 -5.54
CA GLY A 81 -1.43 11.34 -6.60
C GLY A 81 -0.05 10.86 -6.25
N ILE A 82 0.79 10.78 -7.25
CA ILE A 82 2.20 10.44 -7.08
C ILE A 82 3.02 11.56 -7.69
N GLN A 83 3.88 12.14 -6.90
CA GLN A 83 4.61 13.34 -7.27
C GLN A 83 6.10 13.07 -7.35
N PRO A 84 6.77 13.43 -8.46
CA PRO A 84 8.22 13.32 -8.50
C PRO A 84 8.83 14.40 -7.61
N THR A 85 10.01 14.13 -7.09
CA THR A 85 10.74 15.10 -6.31
C THR A 85 11.90 15.61 -7.16
N ASP A 86 12.70 16.51 -6.61
CA ASP A 86 13.87 16.99 -7.32
C ASP A 86 15.03 16.00 -7.23
N LYS A 87 14.85 14.90 -6.51
CA LYS A 87 15.85 13.84 -6.47
C LYS A 87 15.51 12.79 -7.49
N ASP A 88 16.55 12.30 -8.16
CA ASP A 88 16.37 11.21 -9.08
C ASP A 88 15.96 9.99 -8.28
N ASP A 89 15.12 9.16 -8.80
CA ASP A 89 14.72 7.90 -8.15
C ASP A 89 13.89 8.10 -6.88
N GLU A 90 13.22 9.24 -6.78
CA GLU A 90 12.41 9.49 -5.59
C GLU A 90 11.07 10.10 -5.97
N TYR A 91 10.01 9.50 -5.47
CA TYR A 91 8.64 9.95 -5.69
C TYR A 91 7.88 9.84 -4.40
N TYR A 92 6.81 10.63 -4.26
CA TYR A 92 5.94 10.53 -3.09
C TYR A 92 4.54 10.17 -3.52
N VAL A 93 3.99 9.16 -2.85
CA VAL A 93 2.58 8.80 -3.00
C VAL A 93 1.83 9.57 -1.93
N HIS A 94 0.96 10.46 -2.35
CA HIS A 94 0.16 11.27 -1.43
C HIS A 94 -1.21 10.65 -1.26
N THR A 95 -1.73 10.70 -0.04
CA THR A 95 -3.03 10.14 0.26
C THR A 95 -3.95 11.21 0.83
N THR A 96 -5.23 10.86 0.94
CA THR A 96 -6.22 11.76 1.52
C THR A 96 -6.05 11.90 3.03
N THR A 97 -5.22 11.06 3.63
CA THR A 97 -4.91 11.16 5.06
C THR A 97 -3.63 11.97 5.20
N PRO A 98 -3.16 12.24 6.41
CA PRO A 98 -1.86 12.90 6.57
C PRO A 98 -0.69 12.07 6.09
N GLN A 99 -0.91 10.82 5.80
CA GLN A 99 0.16 9.90 5.45
C GLN A 99 0.60 10.09 4.01
N TYR A 100 1.91 9.99 3.77
CA TYR A 100 2.45 9.91 2.43
C TYR A 100 3.63 8.96 2.46
N TYR A 101 4.00 8.41 1.30
CA TYR A 101 5.02 7.37 1.25
C TYR A 101 6.01 7.67 0.15
N LYS A 102 7.27 7.39 0.44
CA LYS A 102 8.32 7.55 -0.56
C LYS A 102 8.48 6.25 -1.33
N ILE A 103 8.55 6.33 -2.63
CA ILE A 103 8.79 5.18 -3.49
C ILE A 103 9.92 5.51 -4.45
N ASN A 104 10.48 4.49 -5.07
CA ASN A 104 11.58 4.66 -6.00
C ASN A 104 11.08 4.61 -7.44
N LYS A 105 12.00 4.78 -8.38
CA LYS A 105 11.67 4.82 -9.80
C LYS A 105 11.08 3.49 -10.28
N THR A 106 11.58 2.37 -9.78
CA THR A 106 11.07 1.06 -10.14
C THR A 106 9.62 0.92 -9.70
N ASP A 107 9.32 1.34 -8.48
CA ASP A 107 7.96 1.31 -7.97
C ASP A 107 7.05 2.17 -8.82
N TYR A 108 7.53 3.37 -9.16
CA TYR A 108 6.74 4.33 -9.92
C TYR A 108 6.36 3.76 -11.29
N TRP A 109 7.34 3.26 -12.03
CA TRP A 109 7.06 2.77 -13.37
C TRP A 109 6.25 1.49 -13.38
N ARG A 110 6.41 0.66 -12.35
CA ARG A 110 5.58 -0.52 -12.24
C ARG A 110 4.12 -0.14 -11.96
N PHE A 111 3.93 0.87 -11.11
CA PHE A 111 2.58 1.35 -10.81
C PHE A 111 1.93 1.91 -12.08
N VAL A 112 2.68 2.67 -12.84
CA VAL A 112 2.16 3.21 -14.11
C VAL A 112 1.78 2.07 -15.03
N GLY A 113 2.66 1.08 -15.18
CA GLY A 113 2.37 -0.04 -16.07
C GLY A 113 1.16 -0.85 -15.64
N ASP A 114 0.97 -1.01 -14.34
CA ASP A 114 -0.13 -1.81 -13.83
C ASP A 114 -1.46 -1.07 -13.86
N ASN A 115 -1.44 0.25 -13.74
CA ASN A 115 -2.67 1.02 -13.58
C ASN A 115 -3.09 1.80 -14.81
N PHE A 116 -2.16 2.08 -15.70
CA PHE A 116 -2.51 2.78 -16.92
C PHE A 116 -2.30 1.83 -18.07
N ARG A 117 -3.33 1.06 -18.40
CA ARG A 117 -3.26 0.19 -19.49
C ARG A 117 -3.25 1.00 -20.68
N PHE A 118 -2.14 1.09 -21.31
CA PHE A 118 -2.11 1.80 -22.56
C PHE A 118 -2.58 0.84 -23.60
N ASP A 119 -3.85 0.80 -23.72
CA ASP A 119 -4.43 0.00 -24.72
C ASP A 119 -3.99 0.55 -26.02
N THR A 120 -3.48 -0.26 -26.85
CA THR A 120 -3.01 0.22 -28.14
C THR A 120 -4.11 0.83 -28.95
N SER A 121 -5.33 0.51 -28.63
CA SER A 121 -6.41 1.14 -29.34
C SER A 121 -6.67 2.52 -28.82
N ASP A 122 -6.05 2.92 -27.76
CA ASP A 122 -6.28 4.20 -27.19
C ASP A 122 -5.21 5.14 -27.65
N PRO A 123 -5.48 5.94 -28.50
CA PRO A 123 -4.49 6.86 -28.94
C PRO A 123 -4.29 7.93 -27.98
N VAL A 124 -4.40 7.97 -27.53
CA VAL A 124 -4.20 8.77 -26.96
C VAL A 124 -3.81 9.79 -26.90
N GLU A 125 -3.87 9.35 -27.03
CA GLU A 125 -3.63 9.96 -26.87
C GLU A 125 -3.20 10.80 -27.04
N THR A 126 -3.30 10.80 -27.27
CA THR A 126 -3.02 11.41 -27.41
C THR A 126 -2.84 12.19 -27.47
N LEU A 127 -2.70 12.40 -27.38
CA LEU A 127 -2.61 13.23 -27.34
C LEU A 127 -2.46 13.82 -27.53
#